data_2b7ec49fa1225c9f326411c16ef6a697
#
_entry.id   2b7ec49fa1225c9f326411c16ef6a697
#
_cell.length_a   1.000
_cell.length_b   1.000
_cell.length_c   1.000
_cell.angle_alpha   90.00
_cell.angle_beta   90.00
_cell.angle_gamma   90.00
#
_symmetry.space_group_name_H-M   'P 1'
#
loop_
_entity.id
_entity.type
_entity.pdbx_description
1 polymer ?
#
loop_
_entity_poly.entity_id
_entity_poly.type
_entity_poly.pdbx_seq_one_letter_code
_entity_poly.pdbx_strand_id
1 'polypeptide(L)'
;LVDENENISSNQNLKEKKNIKNLKPFQAILIGLDKITAKSSEIVVNLNEIKQFGPLEIKILKCGKVKVNNKIDSVAYMQVKDLTKNDNEQVFIFNGWTFASDPSLTPFDHAIYDLKLKNCSKA
;
A
#
# COMPACT_ATOMS: atom_id res chain seq x y z
N LEU A 1 2.44 10.16 12.40
CA LEU A 1 1.75 9.12 11.73
C LEU A 1 0.83 8.40 12.68
N VAL A 2 0.18 7.42 12.16
CA VAL A 2 -0.78 6.66 12.93
C VAL A 2 -0.21 6.08 14.21
N ASP A 3 1.05 5.82 14.20
CA ASP A 3 1.69 5.18 15.34
C ASP A 3 1.61 5.98 16.60
N GLU A 4 1.57 7.27 16.46
CA GLU A 4 1.51 8.11 17.62
C GLU A 4 0.24 7.93 18.40
N ASN A 5 -0.80 7.60 17.70
CA ASN A 5 -2.07 7.35 18.35
C ASN A 5 -1.99 6.12 19.21
N GLU A 6 -1.22 5.16 18.81
CA GLU A 6 -1.07 3.97 19.59
C GLU A 6 -0.38 4.23 20.90
N ASN A 7 0.59 5.11 20.86
CA ASN A 7 1.29 5.46 22.07
C ASN A 7 0.39 6.16 23.05
N ILE A 8 -0.46 7.02 22.53
CA ILE A 8 -1.37 7.74 23.37
C ILE A 8 -2.35 6.82 24.04
N SER A 9 -2.73 5.78 23.33
CA SER A 9 -3.78 4.91 23.78
C SER A 9 -3.40 4.07 24.98
N SER A 10 -2.15 4.04 25.37
CA SER A 10 -1.73 3.16 26.43
C SER A 10 -2.49 3.37 27.72
N ASN A 11 -2.89 4.59 28.00
CA ASN A 11 -3.62 4.90 29.21
C ASN A 11 -5.12 4.73 29.07
N GLN A 12 -5.59 4.52 27.89
CA GLN A 12 -7.02 4.39 27.63
C GLN A 12 -7.34 3.04 27.03
N ASN A 13 -6.60 2.06 27.44
CA ASN A 13 -6.57 0.80 26.75
C ASN A 13 -7.94 0.17 26.54
N LEU A 14 -8.76 0.19 27.56
CA LEU A 14 -10.02 -0.53 27.44
C LEU A 14 -10.96 0.11 26.44
N LYS A 15 -11.06 1.43 26.48
CA LYS A 15 -11.89 2.11 25.52
C LYS A 15 -11.31 2.01 24.12
N GLU A 16 -10.00 2.12 24.05
CA GLU A 16 -9.36 2.03 22.75
C GLU A 16 -9.56 0.69 22.10
N LYS A 17 -9.48 -0.36 22.91
CA LYS A 17 -9.69 -1.69 22.35
C LYS A 17 -11.07 -1.85 21.79
N LYS A 18 -12.08 -1.31 22.47
CA LYS A 18 -13.43 -1.36 21.92
C LYS A 18 -13.55 -0.62 20.61
N ASN A 19 -12.95 0.54 20.56
CA ASN A 19 -12.99 1.33 19.34
C ASN A 19 -12.25 0.63 18.20
N ILE A 20 -11.13 0.03 18.52
CA ILE A 20 -10.36 -0.68 17.50
C ILE A 20 -11.14 -1.82 16.89
N LYS A 21 -11.92 -2.52 17.72
CA LYS A 21 -12.73 -3.61 17.19
C LYS A 21 -13.75 -3.12 16.17
N ASN A 22 -14.20 -1.90 16.34
CA ASN A 22 -15.20 -1.34 15.45
C ASN A 22 -14.62 -0.55 14.30
N LEU A 23 -13.32 -0.28 14.35
CA LEU A 23 -12.66 0.45 13.28
C LEU A 23 -12.37 -0.49 12.14
N LYS A 24 -12.63 0.00 10.95
CA LYS A 24 -12.27 -0.74 9.76
C LYS A 24 -10.79 -0.51 9.48
N PRO A 25 -10.06 -1.54 9.08
CA PRO A 25 -8.65 -1.37 8.77
C PRO A 25 -8.48 -0.52 7.52
N PHE A 26 -7.30 0.08 7.42
CA PHE A 26 -6.94 0.77 6.19
C PHE A 26 -6.74 -0.24 5.08
N GLN A 27 -7.01 0.20 3.88
CA GLN A 27 -6.69 -0.54 2.69
C GLN A 27 -6.06 0.41 1.70
N ALA A 28 -5.19 -0.12 0.87
CA ALA A 28 -4.54 0.65 -0.16
C ALA A 28 -5.32 0.50 -1.45
N ILE A 29 -5.54 1.60 -2.13
CA ILE A 29 -6.17 1.60 -3.44
C ILE A 29 -5.08 1.97 -4.43
N LEU A 30 -4.81 1.03 -5.33
CA LEU A 30 -3.75 1.18 -6.32
C LEU A 30 -4.36 1.28 -7.70
N ILE A 31 -3.64 1.92 -8.59
CA ILE A 31 -3.97 1.88 -10.00
C ILE A 31 -2.94 0.98 -10.66
N GLY A 32 -3.42 -0.08 -11.30
CA GLY A 32 -2.56 -0.97 -12.05
C GLY A 32 -2.72 -0.69 -13.54
N LEU A 33 -1.62 -0.60 -14.24
CA LEU A 33 -1.62 -0.32 -15.66
C LEU A 33 -0.94 -1.45 -16.41
N ASP A 34 -1.62 -1.94 -17.44
CA ASP A 34 -1.03 -2.84 -18.41
C ASP A 34 -0.57 -1.99 -19.59
N LYS A 35 0.74 -1.88 -19.74
CA LYS A 35 1.30 -0.97 -20.74
C LYS A 35 1.12 -1.47 -22.16
N ILE A 36 0.87 -2.75 -22.35
CA ILE A 36 0.68 -3.31 -23.67
C ILE A 36 -0.69 -2.98 -24.19
N THR A 37 -1.71 -3.16 -23.36
CA THR A 37 -3.09 -2.89 -23.78
C THR A 37 -3.52 -1.50 -23.39
N ALA A 38 -2.73 -0.79 -22.61
CA ALA A 38 -3.04 0.55 -22.07
C ALA A 38 -4.30 0.54 -21.21
N LYS A 39 -4.62 -0.58 -20.62
CA LYS A 39 -5.76 -0.67 -19.71
C LYS A 39 -5.31 -0.47 -18.29
N SER A 40 -6.06 0.33 -17.56
CA SER A 40 -5.81 0.53 -16.15
C SER A 40 -6.99 0.03 -15.34
N SER A 41 -6.72 -0.38 -14.13
CA SER A 41 -7.76 -0.85 -13.24
C SER A 41 -7.40 -0.48 -11.81
N GLU A 42 -8.44 -0.41 -10.99
CA GLU A 42 -8.27 -0.10 -9.59
C GLU A 42 -8.11 -1.40 -8.82
N ILE A 43 -7.12 -1.45 -7.96
CA ILE A 43 -6.81 -2.65 -7.19
C ILE A 43 -6.89 -2.29 -5.72
N VAL A 44 -7.72 -3.00 -4.97
CA VAL A 44 -7.87 -2.78 -3.54
C VAL A 44 -7.10 -3.86 -2.80
N VAL A 45 -6.19 -3.44 -1.94
CA VAL A 45 -5.34 -4.37 -1.20
C VAL A 45 -5.49 -4.08 0.27
N ASN A 46 -5.97 -5.06 1.03
CA ASN A 46 -6.05 -4.93 2.47
C ASN A 46 -4.68 -5.14 3.08
N LEU A 47 -4.49 -4.57 4.27
CA LEU A 47 -3.19 -4.69 4.94
C LEU A 47 -2.84 -6.14 5.20
N ASN A 48 -1.61 -6.47 4.90
CA ASN A 48 -1.03 -7.79 5.14
C ASN A 48 -1.67 -8.91 4.34
N GLU A 49 -2.49 -8.56 3.36
CA GLU A 49 -3.02 -9.55 2.43
C GLU A 49 -2.27 -9.46 1.11
N ILE A 50 -2.25 -10.56 0.41
CA ILE A 50 -1.57 -10.63 -0.87
C ILE A 50 -2.60 -10.48 -1.97
N LYS A 51 -2.32 -9.60 -2.91
CA LYS A 51 -3.18 -9.36 -4.06
C LYS A 51 -2.35 -9.55 -5.32
N GLN A 52 -2.94 -10.19 -6.30
CA GLN A 52 -2.23 -10.47 -7.53
C GLN A 52 -2.74 -9.60 -8.65
N PHE A 53 -1.81 -9.06 -9.42
CA PHE A 53 -2.12 -8.26 -10.60
C PHE A 53 -1.23 -8.76 -11.73
N GLY A 54 -1.82 -9.54 -12.65
CA GLY A 54 -1.02 -10.24 -13.62
C GLY A 54 -0.02 -11.15 -12.93
N PRO A 55 1.25 -11.09 -13.30
CA PRO A 55 2.27 -11.89 -12.64
C PRO A 55 2.82 -11.24 -11.37
N LEU A 56 2.30 -10.08 -11.01
CA LEU A 56 2.81 -9.37 -9.84
C LEU A 56 2.05 -9.77 -8.60
N GLU A 57 2.78 -9.97 -7.53
CA GLU A 57 2.20 -10.26 -6.23
C GLU A 57 2.45 -9.06 -5.33
N ILE A 58 1.39 -8.48 -4.82
CA ILE A 58 1.42 -7.21 -4.11
C ILE A 58 1.03 -7.42 -2.67
N LYS A 59 1.81 -6.86 -1.76
CA LYS A 59 1.49 -6.87 -0.35
C LYS A 59 1.70 -5.48 0.21
N ILE A 60 0.73 -5.01 0.97
CA ILE A 60 0.79 -3.71 1.62
C ILE A 60 0.95 -3.96 3.11
N LEU A 61 2.09 -3.54 3.65
CA LEU A 61 2.37 -3.74 5.06
C LEU A 61 1.83 -2.62 5.92
N LYS A 62 1.86 -1.41 5.40
CA LYS A 62 1.35 -0.25 6.11
C LYS A 62 0.70 0.69 5.12
N CYS A 63 -0.31 1.40 5.58
CA CYS A 63 -1.04 2.34 4.74
C CYS A 63 -1.65 3.38 5.65
N GLY A 64 -1.49 4.64 5.31
CA GLY A 64 -2.03 5.69 6.14
C GLY A 64 -1.94 7.03 5.45
N LYS A 65 -2.22 8.06 6.23
CA LYS A 65 -2.17 9.42 5.74
C LYS A 65 -1.17 10.20 6.54
N VAL A 66 -0.42 11.05 5.85
CA VAL A 66 0.57 11.91 6.48
C VAL A 66 0.30 13.33 6.00
N LYS A 67 0.72 14.28 6.82
CA LYS A 67 0.57 15.67 6.48
C LYS A 67 1.93 16.23 6.11
N VAL A 68 2.03 16.72 4.89
CA VAL A 68 3.26 17.28 4.37
C VAL A 68 2.94 18.64 3.78
N ASN A 69 3.60 19.67 4.28
CA ASN A 69 3.40 21.05 3.78
C ASN A 69 1.92 21.43 3.76
N ASN A 70 1.23 21.12 4.85
CA ASN A 70 -0.19 21.45 5.01
C ASN A 70 -1.11 20.71 4.05
N LYS A 71 -0.60 19.69 3.39
CA LYS A 71 -1.42 18.85 2.52
C LYS A 71 -1.41 17.43 3.05
N ILE A 72 -2.53 16.76 2.91
CA ILE A 72 -2.64 15.38 3.34
C ILE A 72 -2.33 14.48 2.17
N ASP A 73 -1.44 13.54 2.40
CA ASP A 73 -1.00 12.60 1.38
C ASP A 73 -1.22 11.18 1.88
N SER A 74 -1.47 10.29 0.97
CA SER A 74 -1.54 8.87 1.29
C SER A 74 -0.18 8.24 1.08
N VAL A 75 0.19 7.36 2.00
CA VAL A 75 1.49 6.71 1.96
C VAL A 75 1.30 5.23 2.30
N ALA A 76 2.05 4.39 1.63
CA ALA A 76 1.96 2.96 1.87
C ALA A 76 3.32 2.32 1.77
N TYR A 77 3.56 1.30 2.58
CA TYR A 77 4.73 0.46 2.43
C TYR A 77 4.33 -0.75 1.62
N MET A 78 4.91 -0.88 0.45
CA MET A 78 4.50 -1.86 -0.54
C MET A 78 5.63 -2.79 -0.89
N GLN A 79 5.30 -4.07 -1.00
CA GLN A 79 6.23 -5.08 -1.49
C GLN A 79 5.62 -5.72 -2.71
N VAL A 80 6.41 -5.83 -3.77
CA VAL A 80 5.96 -6.40 -5.02
C VAL A 80 6.95 -7.44 -5.49
N LYS A 81 6.44 -8.61 -5.83
CA LYS A 81 7.23 -9.68 -6.43
C LYS A 81 6.73 -9.95 -7.83
N ASP A 82 7.64 -10.34 -8.70
CA ASP A 82 7.28 -10.77 -10.04
C ASP A 82 7.37 -12.28 -10.10
N LEU A 83 6.23 -12.93 -10.21
CA LEU A 83 6.16 -14.38 -10.14
C LEU A 83 6.72 -15.08 -11.37
N THR A 84 6.97 -14.32 -12.45
CA THR A 84 7.59 -14.92 -13.63
C THR A 84 9.09 -15.04 -13.49
N LYS A 85 9.67 -14.38 -12.48
CA LYS A 85 11.10 -14.48 -12.29
C LYS A 85 11.44 -15.77 -11.58
N ASN A 86 12.68 -16.17 -11.76
CA ASN A 86 13.13 -17.41 -11.19
C ASN A 86 13.03 -17.34 -9.68
N ASP A 87 12.38 -18.34 -9.15
CA ASP A 87 11.93 -18.27 -7.82
C ASP A 87 12.87 -18.74 -6.79
N ASN A 88 14.00 -19.20 -7.13
CA ASN A 88 14.96 -19.54 -6.12
C ASN A 88 15.41 -18.34 -5.31
N GLU A 89 15.22 -17.16 -5.88
CA GLU A 89 15.53 -15.95 -5.18
C GLU A 89 14.26 -15.14 -5.01
N GLN A 90 13.66 -15.24 -3.91
CA GLN A 90 12.44 -14.51 -3.63
C GLN A 90 12.70 -13.02 -3.46
N VAL A 91 13.11 -12.38 -4.53
CA VAL A 91 13.50 -10.99 -4.47
C VAL A 91 12.33 -10.11 -4.84
N PHE A 92 12.12 -9.07 -4.07
CA PHE A 92 11.12 -8.08 -4.39
C PHE A 92 11.63 -7.21 -5.51
N ILE A 93 10.77 -6.93 -6.49
CA ILE A 93 11.12 -5.94 -7.51
C ILE A 93 10.83 -4.54 -7.00
N PHE A 94 10.05 -4.42 -5.94
CA PHE A 94 9.88 -3.18 -5.23
C PHE A 94 9.63 -3.50 -3.76
N ASN A 95 10.25 -2.74 -2.87
CA ASN A 95 10.12 -2.95 -1.45
C ASN A 95 10.42 -1.62 -0.78
N GLY A 96 9.37 -0.85 -0.47
CA GLY A 96 9.59 0.47 0.09
C GLY A 96 8.32 1.27 0.21
N TRP A 97 8.49 2.52 0.54
CA TRP A 97 7.40 3.46 0.70
C TRP A 97 7.02 4.07 -0.63
N THR A 98 5.73 4.30 -0.80
CA THR A 98 5.22 4.97 -1.98
C THR A 98 4.20 6.00 -1.54
N PHE A 99 4.17 7.13 -2.25
CA PHE A 99 3.31 8.26 -1.93
C PHE A 99 2.35 8.50 -3.09
N ALA A 100 1.09 8.76 -2.76
CA ALA A 100 0.09 8.97 -3.80
C ALA A 100 0.38 10.24 -4.59
N SER A 101 0.87 11.27 -3.93
CA SER A 101 1.09 12.56 -4.59
C SER A 101 2.31 12.58 -5.48
N ASP A 102 3.25 11.66 -5.26
CA ASP A 102 4.50 11.70 -6.01
C ASP A 102 4.94 10.30 -6.37
N PRO A 103 4.31 9.71 -7.37
CA PRO A 103 4.67 8.36 -7.78
C PRO A 103 6.08 8.26 -8.35
N SER A 104 6.69 9.36 -8.72
CA SER A 104 8.05 9.31 -9.24
C SER A 104 9.06 8.93 -8.15
N LEU A 105 8.67 9.00 -6.90
CA LEU A 105 9.53 8.55 -5.81
C LEU A 105 9.55 7.04 -5.66
N THR A 106 8.71 6.33 -6.40
CA THR A 106 8.67 4.88 -6.34
C THR A 106 9.33 4.33 -7.59
N PRO A 107 10.54 3.83 -7.48
CA PRO A 107 11.26 3.34 -8.65
C PRO A 107 10.75 1.98 -9.09
N PHE A 108 9.47 1.89 -9.35
CA PHE A 108 8.91 0.66 -9.83
C PHE A 108 9.04 0.62 -11.35
N ASP A 109 9.87 -0.28 -11.83
CA ASP A 109 10.20 -0.32 -13.24
C ASP A 109 9.96 -1.73 -13.75
N HIS A 110 8.83 -1.94 -14.38
CA HIS A 110 8.50 -3.21 -15.00
C HIS A 110 8.16 -2.96 -16.45
N ALA A 111 8.57 -3.87 -17.33
CA ALA A 111 8.41 -3.67 -18.76
C ALA A 111 6.96 -3.60 -19.18
N ILE A 112 6.08 -4.33 -18.49
CA ILE A 112 4.70 -4.51 -18.93
C ILE A 112 3.71 -3.86 -17.98
N TYR A 113 3.99 -3.85 -16.70
CA TYR A 113 3.02 -3.41 -15.70
C TYR A 113 3.52 -2.24 -14.90
N ASP A 114 2.60 -1.41 -14.47
CA ASP A 114 2.90 -0.27 -13.61
C ASP A 114 1.90 -0.24 -12.47
N LEU A 115 2.35 0.18 -11.31
CA LEU A 115 1.51 0.31 -10.13
C LEU A 115 1.70 1.69 -9.54
N LYS A 116 0.61 2.27 -9.09
CA LYS A 116 0.64 3.59 -8.51
C LYS A 116 -0.33 3.62 -7.34
N LEU A 117 0.09 4.18 -6.22
CA LEU A 117 -0.79 4.35 -5.09
C LEU A 117 -1.75 5.49 -5.38
N LYS A 118 -3.03 5.21 -5.27
CA LYS A 118 -4.05 6.23 -5.44
C LYS A 118 -4.47 6.81 -4.11
N ASN A 119 -4.69 5.96 -3.13
CA ASN A 119 -5.23 6.42 -1.86
C ASN A 119 -5.09 5.33 -0.81
N CYS A 120 -5.06 5.73 0.44
CA CYS A 120 -5.28 4.86 1.58
C CYS A 120 -6.60 5.25 2.19
N SER A 121 -7.49 4.28 2.35
CA SER A 121 -8.80 4.57 2.91
C SER A 121 -9.17 3.50 3.89
N LYS A 122 -10.18 3.78 4.69
CA LYS A 122 -10.72 2.77 5.59
C LYS A 122 -11.61 1.84 4.80
N ALA A 123 -11.46 0.58 5.09
CA ALA A 123 -12.24 -0.44 4.39
C ALA A 123 -13.72 -0.36 4.73
#